data_bd37e9eacd81ce764a7a776004d5a1da
#
_entry.id   bd37e9eacd81ce764a7a776004d5a1da
#
_cell.length_a   1.000
_cell.length_b   1.000
_cell.length_c   1.000
_cell.angle_alpha   90.00
_cell.angle_beta   90.00
_cell.angle_gamma   90.00
#
_symmetry.space_group_name_H-M   'P 1'
#
loop_
_entity.id
_entity.type
_entity.pdbx_description
1 polymer ?
#
loop_
_entity_poly.entity_id
_entity_poly.type
_entity_poly.pdbx_seq_one_letter_code
_entity_poly.pdbx_strand_id
1 'polypeptide(L)'
;MSSLHLRPAVRGLVMDHEDHVLMVRLVFPHGAFWVLPGGGIDQDEDHMEALHRELLEETGLVNATIGAPVWNRTHHFQLTDGNGTEWRGQTETVYMVRTERFTPAPSFSEEELRAENLHEHRWWSLADMLAYEGDDNFTPRDIASYLHVIVNEGIPAVPFEIEHSS
;
A
#
# COMPACT_ATOMS: atom_id res chain seq x y z
N MET A 1 -23.49 -3.46 12.12
CA MET A 1 -22.80 -2.38 11.40
C MET A 1 -21.59 -2.92 10.67
N SER A 2 -21.69 -2.94 9.35
CA SER A 2 -20.63 -3.48 8.51
C SER A 2 -19.31 -2.72 8.70
N SER A 3 -19.34 -1.41 8.98
CA SER A 3 -18.16 -0.61 9.21
C SER A 3 -17.34 -1.06 10.42
N LEU A 4 -17.97 -1.73 11.40
CA LEU A 4 -17.29 -2.24 12.58
C LEU A 4 -16.48 -3.50 12.31
N HIS A 5 -16.62 -4.06 11.09
CA HIS A 5 -15.94 -5.29 10.70
C HIS A 5 -14.92 -5.06 9.59
N LEU A 6 -14.50 -3.82 9.39
CA LEU A 6 -13.45 -3.48 8.43
C LEU A 6 -12.12 -3.33 9.16
N ARG A 7 -11.12 -4.07 8.71
CA ARG A 7 -9.78 -4.01 9.29
C ARG A 7 -9.14 -2.67 8.94
N PRO A 8 -8.70 -1.89 9.94
CA PRO A 8 -8.00 -0.65 9.65
C PRO A 8 -6.58 -0.93 9.18
N ALA A 9 -6.14 -0.20 8.17
CA ALA A 9 -4.81 -0.35 7.58
C ALA A 9 -4.27 1.01 7.12
N VAL A 10 -2.95 1.08 6.98
CA VAL A 10 -2.26 2.25 6.45
C VAL A 10 -1.28 1.81 5.38
N ARG A 11 -1.07 2.64 4.36
CA ARG A 11 -0.08 2.40 3.33
C ARG A 11 0.64 3.69 2.98
N GLY A 12 1.85 3.56 2.44
CA GLY A 12 2.62 4.69 1.97
C GLY A 12 2.64 4.77 0.46
N LEU A 13 2.27 5.91 -0.09
CA LEU A 13 2.56 6.23 -1.48
C LEU A 13 3.99 6.77 -1.51
N VAL A 14 4.95 5.85 -1.62
CA VAL A 14 6.38 6.15 -1.54
C VAL A 14 6.84 6.56 -2.93
N MET A 15 7.11 7.86 -3.10
CA MET A 15 7.51 8.41 -4.40
C MET A 15 8.89 9.05 -4.31
N ASP A 16 9.70 8.78 -5.33
CA ASP A 16 11.00 9.43 -5.45
C ASP A 16 10.87 10.78 -6.16
N HIS A 17 12.00 11.45 -6.40
CA HIS A 17 12.01 12.79 -7.01
C HIS A 17 11.68 12.78 -8.50
N GLU A 18 11.65 11.61 -9.12
CA GLU A 18 11.28 11.44 -10.53
C GLU A 18 9.87 10.85 -10.68
N ASP A 19 9.08 10.89 -9.59
CA ASP A 19 7.69 10.39 -9.55
C ASP A 19 7.55 8.90 -9.82
N HIS A 20 8.61 8.11 -9.51
CA HIS A 20 8.49 6.66 -9.46
C HIS A 20 7.89 6.25 -8.13
N VAL A 21 7.07 5.22 -8.15
CA VAL A 21 6.34 4.72 -6.97
C VAL A 21 6.87 3.35 -6.59
N LEU A 22 7.23 3.20 -5.31
CA LEU A 22 7.66 1.89 -4.80
C LEU A 22 6.45 1.03 -4.50
N MET A 23 6.39 -0.13 -5.14
CA MET A 23 5.34 -1.10 -4.89
C MET A 23 5.95 -2.46 -4.55
N VAL A 24 5.18 -3.26 -3.83
CA VAL A 24 5.55 -4.62 -3.46
C VAL A 24 4.63 -5.59 -4.17
N ARG A 25 5.18 -6.75 -4.55
CA ARG A 25 4.42 -7.78 -5.25
C ARG A 25 3.97 -8.85 -4.27
N LEU A 26 2.67 -8.99 -4.13
CA LEU A 26 2.06 -10.03 -3.31
C LEU A 26 1.62 -11.18 -4.21
N VAL A 27 1.97 -12.40 -3.83
CA VAL A 27 1.64 -13.60 -4.62
C VAL A 27 0.74 -14.51 -3.80
N PHE A 28 -0.44 -14.77 -4.33
CA PHE A 28 -1.45 -15.67 -3.75
C PHE A 28 -1.76 -16.79 -4.74
N PRO A 29 -2.42 -17.88 -4.29
CA PRO A 29 -2.81 -18.95 -5.23
C PRO A 29 -3.67 -18.49 -6.42
N HIS A 30 -4.45 -17.42 -6.22
CA HIS A 30 -5.37 -16.92 -7.25
C HIS A 30 -4.77 -15.80 -8.12
N GLY A 31 -3.55 -15.37 -7.86
CA GLY A 31 -2.92 -14.34 -8.68
C GLY A 31 -1.90 -13.51 -7.91
N ALA A 32 -1.24 -12.62 -8.63
CA ALA A 32 -0.25 -11.71 -8.07
C ALA A 32 -0.73 -10.27 -8.21
N PHE A 33 -0.36 -9.45 -7.23
CA PHE A 33 -0.82 -8.07 -7.11
C PHE A 33 0.32 -7.16 -6.72
N TRP A 34 0.42 -6.03 -7.41
CA TRP A 34 1.31 -4.95 -7.02
C TRP A 34 0.54 -3.99 -6.14
N VAL A 35 1.01 -3.80 -4.92
CA VAL A 35 0.35 -2.97 -3.92
C VAL A 35 1.34 -1.98 -3.31
N LEU A 36 0.83 -0.93 -2.71
CA LEU A 36 1.66 0.00 -1.96
C LEU A 36 2.11 -0.67 -0.66
N PRO A 37 3.33 -0.38 -0.17
CA PRO A 37 3.78 -0.92 1.10
C PRO A 37 2.92 -0.42 2.26
N GLY A 38 2.66 -1.30 3.20
CA GLY A 38 1.82 -1.02 4.36
C GLY A 38 1.08 -2.25 4.81
N GLY A 39 0.14 -2.07 5.71
CA GLY A 39 -0.64 -3.17 6.24
C GLY A 39 -1.53 -2.76 7.39
N GLY A 40 -2.05 -3.76 8.10
CA GLY A 40 -2.97 -3.55 9.20
C GLY A 40 -2.35 -2.78 10.37
N ILE A 41 -3.19 -2.00 11.02
CA ILE A 41 -2.82 -1.27 12.22
C ILE A 41 -3.00 -2.22 13.41
N ASP A 42 -1.94 -2.41 14.19
CA ASP A 42 -2.00 -3.25 15.36
C ASP A 42 -2.74 -2.53 16.48
N GLN A 43 -3.23 -3.32 17.46
CA GLN A 43 -3.88 -2.76 18.63
C GLN A 43 -2.91 -1.80 19.33
N ASP A 44 -3.43 -0.65 19.75
CA ASP A 44 -2.69 0.41 20.42
C ASP A 44 -1.69 1.17 19.55
N GLU A 45 -1.68 0.94 18.24
CA GLU A 45 -0.91 1.77 17.31
C GLU A 45 -1.80 2.87 16.74
N ASP A 46 -1.23 4.06 16.51
CA ASP A 46 -1.87 5.06 15.68
C ASP A 46 -1.41 4.86 14.21
N HIS A 47 -1.96 5.66 13.29
CA HIS A 47 -1.63 5.57 11.86
C HIS A 47 -0.13 5.75 11.60
N MET A 48 0.49 6.72 12.25
CA MET A 48 1.90 7.03 12.01
C MET A 48 2.81 5.92 12.52
N GLU A 49 2.53 5.40 13.70
CA GLU A 49 3.30 4.28 14.27
C GLU A 49 3.22 3.06 13.38
N ALA A 50 2.01 2.72 12.93
CA ALA A 50 1.79 1.58 12.06
C ALA A 50 2.52 1.75 10.72
N LEU A 51 2.41 2.94 10.13
CA LEU A 51 3.03 3.20 8.83
C LEU A 51 4.56 3.13 8.91
N HIS A 52 5.17 3.74 9.92
CA HIS A 52 6.62 3.66 10.13
C HIS A 52 7.07 2.20 10.30
N ARG A 53 6.33 1.43 11.09
CA ARG A 53 6.63 0.01 11.32
C ARG A 53 6.54 -0.78 10.01
N GLU A 54 5.47 -0.63 9.28
CA GLU A 54 5.26 -1.35 8.01
C GLU A 54 6.32 -0.99 6.96
N LEU A 55 6.65 0.29 6.83
CA LEU A 55 7.66 0.73 5.87
C LEU A 55 9.03 0.14 6.20
N LEU A 56 9.38 0.08 7.49
CA LEU A 56 10.64 -0.54 7.91
C LEU A 56 10.62 -2.05 7.63
N GLU A 57 9.56 -2.74 8.00
CA GLU A 57 9.45 -4.19 7.84
C GLU A 57 9.53 -4.60 6.37
N GLU A 58 8.80 -3.90 5.51
CA GLU A 58 8.65 -4.31 4.12
C GLU A 58 9.67 -3.70 3.16
N THR A 59 10.18 -2.51 3.46
CA THR A 59 11.06 -1.81 2.53
C THR A 59 12.40 -1.39 3.11
N GLY A 60 12.53 -1.37 4.42
CA GLY A 60 13.73 -0.89 5.09
C GLY A 60 13.80 0.62 5.21
N LEU A 61 12.77 1.34 4.80
CA LEU A 61 12.74 2.80 4.91
C LEU A 61 12.60 3.21 6.37
N VAL A 62 13.58 3.95 6.86
CA VAL A 62 13.60 4.47 8.24
C VAL A 62 13.41 5.99 8.22
N ASN A 63 12.82 6.50 9.29
CA ASN A 63 12.61 7.95 9.45
C ASN A 63 11.92 8.59 8.25
N ALA A 64 10.92 7.90 7.70
CA ALA A 64 10.18 8.40 6.56
C ALA A 64 9.50 9.73 6.89
N THR A 65 9.54 10.67 5.94
CA THR A 65 8.78 11.90 6.04
C THR A 65 7.39 11.64 5.50
N ILE A 66 6.43 11.50 6.42
CA ILE A 66 5.05 11.20 6.05
C ILE A 66 4.29 12.51 5.86
N GLY A 67 3.74 12.67 4.67
CA GLY A 67 2.96 13.84 4.30
C GLY A 67 1.47 13.64 4.50
N ALA A 68 0.67 14.37 3.72
CA ALA A 68 -0.78 14.32 3.82
C ALA A 68 -1.37 13.02 3.28
N PRO A 69 -2.55 12.62 3.74
CA PRO A 69 -3.26 11.49 3.15
C PRO A 69 -3.70 11.84 1.72
N VAL A 70 -3.59 10.89 0.81
CA VAL A 70 -3.92 11.08 -0.61
C VAL A 70 -5.22 10.39 -0.99
N TRP A 71 -5.49 9.22 -0.40
CA TRP A 71 -6.80 8.58 -0.57
C TRP A 71 -7.12 7.66 0.60
N ASN A 72 -8.42 7.37 0.73
CA ASN A 72 -8.95 6.33 1.61
C ASN A 72 -9.56 5.26 0.70
N ARG A 73 -9.31 4.01 1.00
CA ARG A 73 -9.83 2.91 0.21
C ARG A 73 -10.55 1.92 1.10
N THR A 74 -11.74 1.56 0.69
CA THR A 74 -12.52 0.52 1.35
C THR A 74 -12.69 -0.65 0.39
N HIS A 75 -12.31 -1.84 0.84
CA HIS A 75 -12.41 -3.05 0.04
C HIS A 75 -13.17 -4.11 0.85
N HIS A 76 -14.28 -4.56 0.32
CA HIS A 76 -15.14 -5.55 0.98
C HIS A 76 -14.73 -6.95 0.55
N PHE A 77 -14.25 -7.75 1.49
CA PHE A 77 -13.85 -9.14 1.25
C PHE A 77 -13.72 -9.85 2.60
N GLN A 78 -13.75 -11.17 2.57
CA GLN A 78 -13.57 -11.97 3.77
C GLN A 78 -12.09 -12.06 4.12
N LEU A 79 -11.73 -11.73 5.36
CA LEU A 79 -10.35 -11.74 5.82
C LEU A 79 -10.28 -12.24 7.26
N THR A 80 -9.34 -13.15 7.52
CA THR A 80 -8.99 -13.55 8.89
C THR A 80 -7.55 -13.11 9.11
N ASP A 81 -7.31 -12.31 10.13
CA ASP A 81 -5.97 -11.80 10.43
C ASP A 81 -5.14 -12.80 11.24
N GLY A 82 -3.89 -12.42 11.52
CA GLY A 82 -2.96 -13.28 12.28
C GLY A 82 -3.40 -13.59 13.71
N ASN A 83 -4.34 -12.84 14.26
CA ASN A 83 -4.89 -13.04 15.59
C ASN A 83 -6.19 -13.86 15.57
N GLY A 84 -6.62 -14.30 14.38
CA GLY A 84 -7.86 -15.06 14.23
C GLY A 84 -9.11 -14.20 14.19
N THR A 85 -8.98 -12.88 14.13
CA THR A 85 -10.11 -11.97 13.99
C THR A 85 -10.64 -12.02 12.57
N GLU A 86 -11.96 -12.19 12.43
CA GLU A 86 -12.61 -12.21 11.13
C GLU A 86 -13.10 -10.81 10.77
N TRP A 87 -12.75 -10.38 9.56
CA TRP A 87 -13.10 -9.06 9.03
C TRP A 87 -13.93 -9.22 7.76
N ARG A 88 -14.79 -8.25 7.50
CA ARG A 88 -15.62 -8.20 6.27
C ARG A 88 -15.00 -7.34 5.19
N GLY A 89 -13.78 -6.94 5.39
CA GLY A 89 -13.03 -6.13 4.46
C GLY A 89 -11.98 -5.32 5.18
N GLN A 90 -11.47 -4.33 4.47
CA GLN A 90 -10.39 -3.49 4.98
C GLN A 90 -10.64 -2.04 4.56
N THR A 91 -10.38 -1.13 5.48
CA THR A 91 -10.35 0.30 5.17
C THR A 91 -8.93 0.78 5.37
N GLU A 92 -8.36 1.41 4.36
CA GLU A 92 -6.98 1.87 4.44
C GLU A 92 -6.85 3.35 4.08
N THR A 93 -5.95 4.02 4.78
CA THR A 93 -5.58 5.39 4.49
C THR A 93 -4.19 5.36 3.88
N VAL A 94 -4.01 6.03 2.75
CA VAL A 94 -2.74 6.09 2.04
C VAL A 94 -2.16 7.50 2.20
N TYR A 95 -0.93 7.56 2.68
CA TYR A 95 -0.21 8.81 2.94
C TYR A 95 0.91 9.01 1.93
N MET A 96 1.11 10.24 1.48
CA MET A 96 2.26 10.59 0.66
C MET A 96 3.54 10.42 1.48
N VAL A 97 4.54 9.75 0.89
CA VAL A 97 5.87 9.60 1.48
C VAL A 97 6.88 9.95 0.39
N ARG A 98 7.42 11.18 0.44
CA ARG A 98 8.45 11.58 -0.51
C ARG A 98 9.82 11.19 0.02
N THR A 99 10.65 10.63 -0.85
CA THR A 99 11.99 10.17 -0.49
C THR A 99 12.89 10.16 -1.73
N GLU A 100 14.18 10.06 -1.51
CA GLU A 100 15.10 9.72 -2.59
C GLU A 100 14.89 8.24 -2.92
N ARG A 101 15.14 7.86 -4.17
CA ARG A 101 15.09 6.44 -4.54
C ARG A 101 16.14 5.68 -3.75
N PHE A 102 15.74 4.55 -3.20
CA PHE A 102 16.62 3.67 -2.45
C PHE A 102 16.42 2.23 -2.89
N THR A 103 17.40 1.39 -2.60
CA THR A 103 17.25 -0.05 -2.81
C THR A 103 16.57 -0.63 -1.58
N PRO A 104 15.39 -1.26 -1.75
CA PRO A 104 14.69 -1.83 -0.61
C PRO A 104 15.56 -2.83 0.16
N ALA A 105 15.59 -2.68 1.48
CA ALA A 105 16.32 -3.55 2.39
C ALA A 105 15.44 -3.82 3.60
N PRO A 106 14.40 -4.67 3.44
CA PRO A 106 13.43 -4.94 4.51
C PRO A 106 14.08 -5.38 5.80
N SER A 107 13.53 -4.96 6.94
CA SER A 107 13.99 -5.48 8.23
C SER A 107 13.43 -6.89 8.46
N PHE A 108 12.34 -7.25 7.82
CA PHE A 108 11.84 -8.61 7.83
C PHE A 108 12.78 -9.55 7.05
N SER A 109 12.93 -10.77 7.53
CA SER A 109 13.64 -11.83 6.79
C SER A 109 12.82 -12.24 5.57
N GLU A 110 13.44 -12.96 4.63
CA GLU A 110 12.72 -13.52 3.49
C GLU A 110 11.56 -14.40 3.95
N GLU A 111 11.76 -15.20 5.00
CA GLU A 111 10.71 -16.05 5.54
C GLU A 111 9.53 -15.25 6.06
N GLU A 112 9.82 -14.16 6.79
CA GLU A 112 8.77 -13.27 7.30
C GLU A 112 8.02 -12.57 6.17
N LEU A 113 8.73 -12.13 5.13
CA LEU A 113 8.09 -11.52 3.96
C LEU A 113 7.20 -12.53 3.23
N ARG A 114 7.67 -13.76 3.07
CA ARG A 114 6.88 -14.82 2.42
C ARG A 114 5.63 -15.18 3.23
N ALA A 115 5.71 -15.08 4.55
CA ALA A 115 4.54 -15.29 5.41
C ALA A 115 3.45 -14.24 5.14
N GLU A 116 3.84 -13.08 4.63
CA GLU A 116 2.93 -12.02 4.21
C GLU A 116 2.70 -12.02 2.69
N ASN A 117 3.17 -13.06 1.99
CA ASN A 117 3.04 -13.23 0.53
C ASN A 117 3.84 -12.22 -0.28
N LEU A 118 4.76 -11.50 0.32
CA LEU A 118 5.57 -10.47 -0.35
C LEU A 118 6.77 -11.11 -1.01
N HIS A 119 6.91 -10.96 -2.33
CA HIS A 119 7.93 -11.62 -3.14
C HIS A 119 8.91 -10.67 -3.84
N GLU A 120 8.48 -9.45 -4.17
CA GLU A 120 9.29 -8.52 -4.95
C GLU A 120 9.03 -7.08 -4.56
N HIS A 121 10.00 -6.22 -4.90
CA HIS A 121 9.88 -4.77 -4.84
C HIS A 121 10.18 -4.21 -6.22
N ARG A 122 9.48 -3.14 -6.60
CA ARG A 122 9.81 -2.44 -7.84
C ARG A 122 9.41 -0.97 -7.72
N TRP A 123 10.28 -0.12 -8.24
CA TRP A 123 9.95 1.29 -8.47
C TRP A 123 9.30 1.40 -9.85
N TRP A 124 8.04 1.80 -9.86
CA TRP A 124 7.26 1.93 -11.08
C TRP A 124 7.18 3.37 -11.51
N SER A 125 7.45 3.65 -12.80
CA SER A 125 7.07 4.94 -13.39
C SER A 125 5.61 4.85 -13.80
N LEU A 126 4.94 6.00 -13.95
CA LEU A 126 3.58 6.03 -14.45
C LEU A 126 3.51 5.47 -15.87
N ALA A 127 4.51 5.79 -16.70
CA ALA A 127 4.59 5.25 -18.06
C ALA A 127 4.66 3.72 -18.07
N ASP A 128 5.46 3.13 -17.18
CA ASP A 128 5.58 1.67 -17.08
C ASP A 128 4.26 1.02 -16.64
N MET A 129 3.55 1.65 -15.72
CA MET A 129 2.23 1.17 -15.29
C MET A 129 1.24 1.16 -16.44
N LEU A 130 1.21 2.26 -17.20
CA LEU A 130 0.28 2.39 -18.33
C LEU A 130 0.62 1.44 -19.48
N ALA A 131 1.90 1.10 -19.64
CA ALA A 131 2.38 0.19 -20.68
C ALA A 131 2.36 -1.27 -20.27
N TYR A 132 2.07 -1.57 -19.00
CA TYR A 132 2.12 -2.94 -18.49
C TYR A 132 1.09 -3.84 -19.15
N GLU A 133 1.54 -4.97 -19.69
CA GLU A 133 0.70 -5.96 -20.37
C GLU A 133 0.78 -7.36 -19.74
N GLY A 134 1.39 -7.46 -18.55
CA GLY A 134 1.50 -8.74 -17.85
C GLY A 134 0.19 -9.13 -17.15
N ASP A 135 0.26 -10.24 -16.43
CA ASP A 135 -0.91 -10.84 -15.79
C ASP A 135 -1.16 -10.35 -14.35
N ASP A 136 -0.19 -9.65 -13.77
CA ASP A 136 -0.35 -9.13 -12.42
C ASP A 136 -1.37 -7.98 -12.38
N ASN A 137 -2.01 -7.83 -11.26
CA ASN A 137 -2.98 -6.75 -11.05
C ASN A 137 -2.36 -5.65 -10.19
N PHE A 138 -2.74 -4.41 -10.45
CA PHE A 138 -2.43 -3.30 -9.56
C PHE A 138 -3.57 -3.13 -8.54
N THR A 139 -3.24 -2.69 -7.34
CA THR A 139 -4.22 -2.43 -6.29
C THR A 139 -3.97 -1.04 -5.68
N PRO A 140 -4.90 -0.09 -5.80
CA PRO A 140 -6.17 -0.21 -6.52
C PRO A 140 -5.96 -0.41 -8.02
N ARG A 141 -6.92 -1.03 -8.67
CA ARG A 141 -6.79 -1.40 -10.09
C ARG A 141 -6.44 -0.22 -10.99
N ASP A 142 -7.03 0.92 -10.72
CA ASP A 142 -6.86 2.15 -11.48
C ASP A 142 -5.90 3.14 -10.83
N ILE A 143 -4.92 2.62 -10.09
CA ILE A 143 -3.93 3.45 -9.39
C ILE A 143 -3.24 4.46 -10.31
N ALA A 144 -2.99 4.08 -11.56
CA ALA A 144 -2.35 4.96 -12.53
C ALA A 144 -3.15 6.26 -12.74
N SER A 145 -4.48 6.19 -12.72
CA SER A 145 -5.33 7.36 -12.86
C SER A 145 -5.18 8.32 -11.68
N TYR A 146 -5.11 7.79 -10.46
CA TYR A 146 -4.91 8.62 -9.26
C TYR A 146 -3.52 9.23 -9.24
N LEU A 147 -2.50 8.47 -9.65
CA LEU A 147 -1.13 8.96 -9.72
C LEU A 147 -0.99 10.06 -10.77
N HIS A 148 -1.68 9.92 -11.90
CA HIS A 148 -1.67 10.94 -12.94
C HIS A 148 -2.16 12.29 -12.40
N VAL A 149 -3.23 12.27 -11.61
CA VAL A 149 -3.76 13.48 -10.98
C VAL A 149 -2.75 14.05 -9.98
N ILE A 150 -2.17 13.21 -9.14
CA ILE A 150 -1.21 13.66 -8.11
C ILE A 150 0.04 14.26 -8.74
N VAL A 151 0.58 13.62 -9.78
CA VAL A 151 1.80 14.10 -10.47
C VAL A 151 1.54 15.44 -11.14
N ASN A 152 0.38 15.63 -11.75
CA ASN A 152 0.08 16.84 -12.52
C ASN A 152 -0.53 17.97 -11.69
N GLU A 153 -1.27 17.66 -10.64
CA GLU A 153 -2.02 18.64 -9.86
C GLU A 153 -1.59 18.73 -8.39
N GLY A 154 -0.74 17.81 -7.93
CA GLY A 154 -0.31 17.75 -6.54
C GLY A 154 -1.26 16.96 -5.66
N ILE A 155 -0.96 16.95 -4.36
CA ILE A 155 -1.75 16.21 -3.37
C ILE A 155 -3.14 16.86 -3.27
N PRO A 156 -4.23 16.07 -3.38
CA PRO A 156 -5.58 16.64 -3.29
C PRO A 156 -5.84 17.23 -1.90
N ALA A 157 -6.55 18.36 -1.87
CA ALA A 157 -6.92 19.02 -0.60
C ALA A 157 -7.81 18.10 0.25
N VAL A 158 -8.65 17.30 -0.41
CA VAL A 158 -9.48 16.28 0.24
C VAL A 158 -9.07 14.93 -0.37
N PRO A 159 -8.70 13.94 0.45
CA PRO A 159 -8.32 12.62 -0.06
C PRO A 159 -9.39 12.01 -0.96
N PHE A 160 -8.97 11.31 -2.00
CA PHE A 160 -9.90 10.55 -2.85
C PHE A 160 -10.55 9.45 -2.01
N GLU A 161 -11.83 9.16 -2.30
CA GLU A 161 -12.52 8.02 -1.69
C GLU A 161 -12.67 6.93 -2.73
N ILE A 162 -12.10 5.76 -2.45
CA ILE A 162 -12.08 4.62 -3.36
C ILE A 162 -12.79 3.47 -2.69
N GLU A 163 -13.79 2.90 -3.34
CA GLU A 163 -14.51 1.75 -2.81
C GLU A 163 -14.55 0.63 -3.83
N HIS A 164 -14.20 -0.58 -3.38
CA HIS A 164 -14.21 -1.78 -4.21
C HIS A 164 -14.99 -2.89 -3.50
N SER A 165 -15.65 -3.72 -4.29
CA SER A 165 -16.29 -4.94 -3.81
C SER A 165 -15.68 -6.13 -4.54
N SER A 166 -15.48 -7.22 -3.81
CA SER A 166 -15.01 -8.49 -4.39
C SER A 166 -16.17 -9.33 -4.87
#